data_f9b221363d9d48a84ea3b1f8f0935a2d
#
_entry.id   f9b221363d9d48a84ea3b1f8f0935a2d
#
_cell.length_a   1.000
_cell.length_b   1.000
_cell.length_c   1.000
_cell.angle_alpha   90.00
_cell.angle_beta   90.00
_cell.angle_gamma   90.00
#
_symmetry.space_group_name_H-M   'P 1'
#
loop_
_entity.id
_entity.type
_entity.pdbx_description
1 polymer ?
#
loop_
_entity_poly.entity_id
_entity_poly.type
_entity_poly.pdbx_seq_one_letter_code
_entity_poly.pdbx_strand_id
1 'polypeptide(L)'
;SCLDGFHGNTTINERATCVESTCDGVDCGIGAYCRSSTSGDGYECVCDAAHIPNVTQNEAVTCTERTCSNLGSDIVSCGVNTVCVDVSVGIRCDCESYAFKGVSVWNDAATCVEKTCDDASCPSGSTCDDTGVDAGYVCHCDDGYIPDQAANGAPLTCIRRTCSNPGFTHVNTCGTHSTCTDTEDGVECSCEGAFKGATVVNAPATCIEKTCDDASCGSTASCFNRGVNDGYECVCDDAYHPGSVWNDGLTCIERSCLDLGLDLMSCGVNG
;
A
#
# COMPACT_ATOMS: atom_id res chain seq x y z
N SER A 1 -48.46 -6.96 57.35
CA SER A 1 -47.72 -6.47 56.19
C SER A 1 -46.96 -7.64 55.55
N CYS A 2 -46.85 -7.63 54.24
CA CYS A 2 -45.99 -8.55 53.53
C CYS A 2 -44.52 -8.19 53.74
N LEU A 3 -43.60 -9.14 53.55
CA LEU A 3 -42.16 -8.93 53.48
C LEU A 3 -41.80 -8.20 52.21
N ASP A 4 -40.62 -7.60 52.16
CA ASP A 4 -40.08 -6.96 50.94
C ASP A 4 -40.06 -7.98 49.80
N GLY A 5 -40.42 -7.55 48.58
CA GLY A 5 -40.60 -8.40 47.42
C GLY A 5 -41.96 -9.05 47.28
N PHE A 6 -42.85 -8.83 48.23
CA PHE A 6 -44.21 -9.34 48.16
C PHE A 6 -45.23 -8.22 48.33
N HIS A 7 -46.31 -8.30 47.57
CA HIS A 7 -47.44 -7.37 47.71
C HIS A 7 -48.71 -8.15 48.10
N GLY A 8 -49.60 -7.50 48.79
CA GLY A 8 -50.85 -8.11 49.17
C GLY A 8 -51.72 -7.16 50.01
N ASN A 9 -52.99 -7.50 50.04
CA ASN A 9 -53.97 -6.68 50.78
C ASN A 9 -54.09 -7.20 52.22
N THR A 10 -53.81 -6.34 53.17
CA THR A 10 -54.03 -6.64 54.59
C THR A 10 -55.35 -6.01 55.02
N THR A 11 -56.39 -6.81 55.13
CA THR A 11 -57.62 -6.43 55.82
C THR A 11 -57.52 -6.75 57.31
N ILE A 12 -58.10 -5.86 58.15
CA ILE A 12 -58.12 -6.09 59.60
C ILE A 12 -58.94 -7.38 59.89
N ASN A 13 -58.27 -8.33 60.55
CA ASN A 13 -58.86 -9.68 60.95
C ASN A 13 -58.90 -10.77 59.83
N GLU A 14 -58.25 -10.56 58.69
CA GLU A 14 -58.10 -11.65 57.70
C GLU A 14 -56.61 -12.01 57.51
N ARG A 15 -56.36 -13.24 57.05
CA ARG A 15 -55.03 -13.77 56.80
C ARG A 15 -54.48 -13.04 55.61
N ALA A 16 -53.41 -12.28 55.78
CA ALA A 16 -52.76 -11.61 54.66
C ALA A 16 -52.28 -12.61 53.63
N THR A 17 -52.69 -12.43 52.38
CA THR A 17 -52.17 -13.20 51.24
C THR A 17 -51.12 -12.32 50.58
N CYS A 18 -49.85 -12.69 50.76
CA CYS A 18 -48.72 -12.04 50.08
C CYS A 18 -48.35 -12.79 48.83
N VAL A 19 -48.31 -12.12 47.68
CA VAL A 19 -47.93 -12.63 46.40
C VAL A 19 -46.60 -11.99 46.00
N GLU A 20 -45.68 -12.74 45.44
CA GLU A 20 -44.41 -12.24 44.98
C GLU A 20 -44.63 -11.14 43.94
N SER A 21 -43.89 -10.05 44.09
CA SER A 21 -43.95 -8.96 43.14
C SER A 21 -43.17 -9.39 41.88
N THR A 22 -43.86 -9.52 40.76
CA THR A 22 -43.30 -9.89 39.46
C THR A 22 -43.27 -8.70 38.54
N CYS A 23 -42.64 -8.84 37.40
CA CYS A 23 -42.61 -7.81 36.36
C CYS A 23 -43.96 -7.58 35.64
N ASP A 24 -44.98 -8.39 35.96
CA ASP A 24 -46.29 -8.29 35.30
C ASP A 24 -46.95 -6.91 35.54
N GLY A 25 -47.11 -6.14 34.49
CA GLY A 25 -47.71 -4.81 34.51
C GLY A 25 -46.83 -3.71 35.08
N VAL A 26 -45.55 -3.97 35.29
CA VAL A 26 -44.57 -2.95 35.75
C VAL A 26 -44.07 -2.14 34.57
N ASP A 27 -44.25 -0.83 34.62
CA ASP A 27 -43.63 0.14 33.71
C ASP A 27 -42.40 0.75 34.39
N CYS A 28 -41.22 0.38 33.92
CA CYS A 28 -39.93 0.89 34.41
C CYS A 28 -39.52 2.26 33.77
N GLY A 29 -40.31 2.80 32.85
CA GLY A 29 -40.02 4.03 32.18
C GLY A 29 -39.13 3.86 30.94
N ILE A 30 -38.80 4.99 30.32
CA ILE A 30 -38.02 5.04 29.06
C ILE A 30 -36.60 4.52 29.32
N GLY A 31 -36.12 3.62 28.47
CA GLY A 31 -34.76 3.08 28.52
C GLY A 31 -34.51 2.11 29.67
N ALA A 32 -35.59 1.63 30.33
CA ALA A 32 -35.49 0.65 31.39
C ALA A 32 -36.41 -0.56 31.12
N TYR A 33 -36.01 -1.71 31.66
CA TYR A 33 -36.81 -2.93 31.64
C TYR A 33 -36.89 -3.55 33.05
N CYS A 34 -37.95 -4.28 33.29
CA CYS A 34 -38.13 -4.96 34.53
C CYS A 34 -37.41 -6.31 34.52
N ARG A 35 -36.73 -6.64 35.62
CA ARG A 35 -36.07 -7.93 35.84
C ARG A 35 -36.46 -8.46 37.22
N SER A 36 -36.71 -9.79 37.32
CA SER A 36 -36.90 -10.42 38.60
C SER A 36 -35.64 -10.32 39.45
N SER A 37 -35.78 -9.92 40.70
CA SER A 37 -34.64 -9.77 41.62
C SER A 37 -34.09 -11.14 42.01
N THR A 38 -32.78 -11.29 41.98
CA THR A 38 -32.10 -12.52 42.41
C THR A 38 -32.01 -12.67 43.93
N SER A 39 -32.27 -11.59 44.65
CA SER A 39 -32.28 -11.55 46.12
C SER A 39 -33.60 -12.02 46.71
N GLY A 40 -34.61 -12.32 45.90
CA GLY A 40 -35.94 -12.69 46.36
C GLY A 40 -36.83 -11.53 46.81
N ASP A 41 -36.40 -10.28 46.54
CA ASP A 41 -37.09 -9.06 46.93
C ASP A 41 -38.09 -8.55 45.87
N GLY A 42 -38.55 -9.45 44.98
CA GLY A 42 -39.50 -9.11 43.92
C GLY A 42 -38.86 -8.79 42.58
N TYR A 43 -38.97 -7.56 42.08
CA TYR A 43 -38.43 -7.14 40.82
C TYR A 43 -37.55 -5.89 40.99
N GLU A 44 -36.71 -5.64 40.00
CA GLU A 44 -35.92 -4.41 39.83
C GLU A 44 -36.09 -3.85 38.44
N CYS A 45 -36.06 -2.51 38.32
CA CYS A 45 -35.96 -1.85 37.04
C CYS A 45 -34.48 -1.59 36.70
N VAL A 46 -34.03 -2.03 35.55
CA VAL A 46 -32.64 -1.95 35.10
C VAL A 46 -32.63 -1.21 33.78
N CYS A 47 -31.69 -0.28 33.62
CA CYS A 47 -31.52 0.39 32.35
C CYS A 47 -31.01 -0.57 31.27
N ASP A 48 -31.51 -0.41 30.04
CA ASP A 48 -31.00 -1.17 28.91
C ASP A 48 -29.57 -0.75 28.52
N ALA A 49 -28.91 -1.44 27.61
CA ALA A 49 -27.54 -1.19 27.22
C ALA A 49 -27.29 0.21 26.61
N ALA A 50 -28.32 0.82 26.05
CA ALA A 50 -28.23 2.17 25.44
C ALA A 50 -28.40 3.29 26.48
N HIS A 51 -28.71 2.95 27.72
CA HIS A 51 -28.98 3.90 28.80
C HIS A 51 -28.11 3.63 30.01
N ILE A 52 -27.82 4.68 30.77
CA ILE A 52 -27.06 4.62 32.02
C ILE A 52 -27.96 5.01 33.20
N PRO A 53 -27.83 4.30 34.35
CA PRO A 53 -28.62 4.63 35.51
C PRO A 53 -28.18 5.96 36.14
N ASN A 54 -29.13 6.85 36.28
CA ASN A 54 -28.95 8.04 37.10
C ASN A 54 -29.40 7.71 38.53
N VAL A 55 -28.44 7.36 39.38
CA VAL A 55 -28.72 6.98 40.77
C VAL A 55 -28.89 8.23 41.63
N THR A 56 -30.10 8.67 41.84
CA THR A 56 -30.43 9.57 42.94
C THR A 56 -30.79 8.70 44.15
N GLN A 57 -30.13 8.97 45.29
CA GLN A 57 -30.35 8.23 46.54
C GLN A 57 -31.85 8.22 46.88
N ASN A 58 -32.42 7.02 47.01
CA ASN A 58 -33.82 6.76 47.48
C ASN A 58 -34.95 7.05 46.48
N GLU A 59 -34.70 7.17 45.17
CA GLU A 59 -35.76 7.35 44.17
C GLU A 59 -35.72 6.27 43.11
N ALA A 60 -36.81 6.14 42.33
CA ALA A 60 -36.88 5.23 41.21
C ALA A 60 -35.69 5.46 40.24
N VAL A 61 -35.07 4.40 39.76
CA VAL A 61 -33.98 4.46 38.75
C VAL A 61 -34.48 5.21 37.53
N THR A 62 -33.86 6.33 37.22
CA THR A 62 -34.07 7.03 35.95
C THR A 62 -32.93 6.69 35.01
N CYS A 63 -33.28 6.32 33.77
CA CYS A 63 -32.28 5.96 32.77
C CYS A 63 -32.06 7.16 31.81
N THR A 64 -30.82 7.54 31.64
CA THR A 64 -30.41 8.60 30.70
C THR A 64 -29.70 7.96 29.50
N GLU A 65 -29.93 8.50 28.31
CA GLU A 65 -29.30 8.00 27.09
C GLU A 65 -27.78 8.02 27.21
N ARG A 66 -27.14 6.92 26.80
CA ARG A 66 -25.68 6.81 26.72
C ARG A 66 -25.18 7.59 25.51
N THR A 67 -24.18 8.44 25.70
CA THR A 67 -23.54 9.23 24.64
C THR A 67 -22.04 9.13 24.74
N CYS A 68 -21.32 9.51 23.67
CA CYS A 68 -19.85 9.55 23.69
C CYS A 68 -19.26 10.51 24.74
N SER A 69 -20.02 11.52 25.16
CA SER A 69 -19.65 12.42 26.25
C SER A 69 -20.01 11.89 27.64
N ASN A 70 -20.87 10.87 27.69
CA ASN A 70 -21.32 10.23 28.94
C ASN A 70 -21.51 8.73 28.71
N LEU A 71 -20.43 7.96 28.87
CA LEU A 71 -20.39 6.52 28.67
C LEU A 71 -20.99 5.71 29.83
N GLY A 72 -21.17 6.35 31.00
CA GLY A 72 -21.55 5.67 32.22
C GLY A 72 -20.36 5.13 33.00
N SER A 73 -20.64 4.40 34.10
CA SER A 73 -19.58 3.84 34.94
C SER A 73 -19.12 2.44 34.51
N ASP A 74 -19.88 1.78 33.66
CA ASP A 74 -19.65 0.43 33.14
C ASP A 74 -18.74 0.43 31.89
N ILE A 75 -18.72 1.54 31.13
CA ILE A 75 -17.86 1.72 29.96
C ILE A 75 -16.95 2.94 30.23
N VAL A 76 -15.69 2.70 30.57
CA VAL A 76 -14.72 3.77 30.84
C VAL A 76 -14.27 4.47 29.54
N SER A 77 -14.22 3.71 28.44
CA SER A 77 -13.90 4.20 27.09
C SER A 77 -14.41 3.20 26.06
N CYS A 78 -14.52 3.62 24.80
CA CYS A 78 -14.81 2.69 23.69
C CYS A 78 -13.73 1.63 23.45
N GLY A 79 -12.54 1.79 24.05
CA GLY A 79 -11.39 0.91 23.85
C GLY A 79 -10.19 1.64 23.23
N VAL A 80 -9.07 0.95 23.11
CA VAL A 80 -7.87 1.47 22.47
C VAL A 80 -8.05 1.45 20.95
N ASN A 81 -7.59 2.51 20.28
CA ASN A 81 -7.67 2.67 18.82
C ASN A 81 -9.10 2.61 18.28
N THR A 82 -10.02 3.19 19.05
CA THR A 82 -11.43 3.26 18.69
C THR A 82 -11.94 4.69 18.67
N VAL A 83 -12.95 4.93 17.85
CA VAL A 83 -13.72 6.17 17.84
C VAL A 83 -15.15 5.89 18.32
N CYS A 84 -15.65 6.77 19.18
CA CYS A 84 -17.02 6.72 19.63
C CYS A 84 -17.91 7.54 18.70
N VAL A 85 -19.06 6.98 18.33
CA VAL A 85 -20.06 7.61 17.47
C VAL A 85 -21.41 7.58 18.18
N ASP A 86 -22.02 8.73 18.41
CA ASP A 86 -23.39 8.83 18.89
C ASP A 86 -24.34 8.34 17.83
N VAL A 87 -25.26 7.45 18.20
CA VAL A 87 -26.25 6.87 17.32
C VAL A 87 -27.65 7.01 17.91
N SER A 88 -28.71 6.71 17.16
CA SER A 88 -30.10 6.87 17.63
C SER A 88 -30.47 6.02 18.85
N VAL A 89 -29.68 5.02 19.19
CA VAL A 89 -29.91 4.14 20.36
C VAL A 89 -28.56 3.92 21.08
N GLY A 90 -28.09 4.97 21.77
CA GLY A 90 -26.84 4.95 22.52
C GLY A 90 -25.60 5.28 21.71
N ILE A 91 -24.55 4.49 21.82
CA ILE A 91 -23.27 4.68 21.14
C ILE A 91 -22.86 3.48 20.30
N ARG A 92 -21.99 3.75 19.32
CA ARG A 92 -21.26 2.72 18.59
C ARG A 92 -19.75 3.01 18.69
N CYS A 93 -18.98 2.01 19.06
CA CYS A 93 -17.53 2.06 19.08
C CYS A 93 -16.98 1.39 17.82
N ASP A 94 -16.32 2.18 16.97
CA ASP A 94 -15.70 1.75 15.72
C ASP A 94 -14.18 1.79 15.86
N CYS A 95 -13.44 1.02 15.05
CA CYS A 95 -11.99 1.18 14.97
C CYS A 95 -11.63 2.54 14.36
N GLU A 96 -10.62 3.22 14.92
CA GLU A 96 -10.29 4.62 14.65
C GLU A 96 -9.91 4.91 13.20
N SER A 97 -9.25 3.96 12.53
CA SER A 97 -8.79 4.16 11.15
C SER A 97 -8.76 2.86 10.36
N TYR A 98 -8.45 2.99 9.05
CA TYR A 98 -8.23 1.83 8.18
C TYR A 98 -7.03 0.96 8.62
N ALA A 99 -6.13 1.50 9.47
CA ALA A 99 -4.97 0.78 10.00
C ALA A 99 -5.35 -0.30 11.03
N PHE A 100 -6.56 -0.26 11.55
CA PHE A 100 -7.04 -1.22 12.55
C PHE A 100 -8.15 -2.10 12.01
N LYS A 101 -8.24 -3.32 12.55
CA LYS A 101 -9.31 -4.28 12.31
C LYS A 101 -10.01 -4.61 13.61
N GLY A 102 -11.31 -4.81 13.52
CA GLY A 102 -12.16 -5.16 14.65
C GLY A 102 -13.61 -5.08 14.23
N VAL A 103 -14.48 -5.45 15.14
CA VAL A 103 -15.93 -5.37 14.92
C VAL A 103 -16.45 -4.15 15.64
N SER A 104 -17.27 -3.36 14.95
CA SER A 104 -18.04 -2.29 15.59
C SER A 104 -18.95 -2.86 16.67
N VAL A 105 -18.90 -2.31 17.86
CA VAL A 105 -19.67 -2.76 19.02
C VAL A 105 -20.64 -1.67 19.47
N TRP A 106 -21.86 -2.07 19.80
CA TRP A 106 -22.91 -1.16 20.24
C TRP A 106 -23.00 -1.14 21.76
N ASN A 107 -22.96 0.04 22.35
CA ASN A 107 -23.13 0.26 23.78
C ASN A 107 -22.16 -0.56 24.65
N ASP A 108 -20.98 -0.88 24.11
CA ASP A 108 -19.91 -1.59 24.80
C ASP A 108 -18.56 -1.23 24.17
N ALA A 109 -17.46 -1.59 24.85
CA ALA A 109 -16.12 -1.34 24.37
C ALA A 109 -15.74 -2.29 23.20
N ALA A 110 -15.17 -1.70 22.14
CA ALA A 110 -14.63 -2.46 21.02
C ALA A 110 -13.16 -2.83 21.25
N THR A 111 -12.74 -3.95 20.66
CA THR A 111 -11.32 -4.33 20.61
C THR A 111 -10.83 -4.18 19.18
N CYS A 112 -9.93 -3.23 18.98
CA CYS A 112 -9.30 -2.97 17.69
C CYS A 112 -7.82 -3.36 17.73
N VAL A 113 -7.43 -4.19 16.77
CA VAL A 113 -6.04 -4.65 16.58
C VAL A 113 -5.47 -4.05 15.30
N GLU A 114 -4.20 -3.75 15.32
CA GLU A 114 -3.50 -3.23 14.15
C GLU A 114 -3.53 -4.26 13.00
N LYS A 115 -3.78 -3.78 11.78
CA LYS A 115 -3.61 -4.58 10.58
C LYS A 115 -2.13 -4.69 10.25
N THR A 116 -1.74 -5.87 9.82
CA THR A 116 -0.39 -6.18 9.35
C THR A 116 -0.45 -6.69 7.92
N CYS A 117 0.71 -6.99 7.34
CA CYS A 117 0.78 -7.60 6.02
C CYS A 117 0.03 -8.94 5.92
N ASP A 118 -0.21 -9.63 7.05
CA ASP A 118 -1.06 -10.84 7.07
C ASP A 118 -2.53 -10.54 6.72
N ASP A 119 -2.98 -9.30 6.93
CA ASP A 119 -4.32 -8.82 6.60
C ASP A 119 -4.39 -8.13 5.23
N ALA A 120 -3.23 -8.00 4.56
CA ALA A 120 -3.09 -7.21 3.36
C ALA A 120 -3.72 -7.87 2.14
N SER A 121 -4.36 -7.05 1.32
CA SER A 121 -4.76 -7.39 -0.05
C SER A 121 -4.00 -6.50 -1.02
N CYS A 122 -2.67 -6.60 -1.02
CA CYS A 122 -1.85 -5.85 -1.97
C CYS A 122 -2.06 -6.37 -3.39
N PRO A 123 -2.05 -5.50 -4.42
CA PRO A 123 -2.21 -5.91 -5.80
C PRO A 123 -1.03 -6.76 -6.29
N SER A 124 -1.22 -7.49 -7.39
CA SER A 124 -0.12 -8.21 -8.05
C SER A 124 0.97 -7.23 -8.48
N GLY A 125 2.24 -7.62 -8.34
CA GLY A 125 3.38 -6.76 -8.62
C GLY A 125 3.62 -5.70 -7.55
N SER A 126 3.24 -5.99 -6.30
CA SER A 126 3.57 -5.18 -5.14
C SER A 126 3.96 -6.02 -3.94
N THR A 127 4.80 -5.44 -3.12
CA THR A 127 5.23 -5.96 -1.82
C THR A 127 4.56 -5.19 -0.70
N CYS A 128 4.22 -5.89 0.37
CA CYS A 128 3.65 -5.30 1.58
C CYS A 128 4.75 -5.05 2.62
N ASP A 129 4.69 -3.86 3.23
CA ASP A 129 5.53 -3.50 4.37
C ASP A 129 4.67 -3.10 5.57
N ASP A 130 4.96 -3.63 6.75
CA ASP A 130 4.39 -3.16 8.00
C ASP A 130 5.00 -1.80 8.35
N THR A 131 4.15 -0.79 8.55
CA THR A 131 4.59 0.60 8.71
C THR A 131 4.94 0.98 10.15
N GLY A 132 4.84 0.04 11.09
CA GLY A 132 5.13 0.25 12.50
C GLY A 132 3.87 0.47 13.34
N VAL A 133 4.06 0.82 14.59
CA VAL A 133 2.97 0.91 15.58
C VAL A 133 1.91 1.93 15.15
N ASP A 134 0.64 1.52 15.17
CA ASP A 134 -0.55 2.33 14.91
C ASP A 134 -0.69 2.87 13.46
N ALA A 135 0.14 2.40 12.53
CA ALA A 135 0.13 2.85 11.13
C ALA A 135 -0.40 1.79 10.14
N GLY A 136 -0.48 0.53 10.57
CA GLY A 136 -0.92 -0.58 9.76
C GLY A 136 0.14 -1.02 8.75
N TYR A 137 -0.26 -1.28 7.51
CA TYR A 137 0.64 -1.69 6.43
C TYR A 137 0.51 -0.78 5.21
N VAL A 138 1.52 -0.82 4.35
CA VAL A 138 1.51 -0.15 3.05
C VAL A 138 1.92 -1.12 1.94
N CYS A 139 1.29 -1.01 0.78
CA CYS A 139 1.69 -1.77 -0.40
C CYS A 139 2.57 -0.88 -1.28
N HIS A 140 3.75 -1.35 -1.66
CA HIS A 140 4.67 -0.70 -2.58
C HIS A 140 4.74 -1.51 -3.87
N CYS A 141 4.64 -0.85 -5.03
CA CYS A 141 4.87 -1.54 -6.29
C CYS A 141 6.32 -2.02 -6.40
N ASP A 142 6.52 -3.27 -6.86
CA ASP A 142 7.82 -3.86 -7.11
C ASP A 142 8.56 -3.11 -8.24
N ASP A 143 9.88 -3.29 -8.36
CA ASP A 143 10.74 -2.53 -9.28
C ASP A 143 10.29 -2.52 -10.75
N GLY A 144 9.71 -3.60 -11.24
CA GLY A 144 9.16 -3.71 -12.60
C GLY A 144 7.78 -3.08 -12.79
N TYR A 145 7.23 -2.46 -11.76
CA TYR A 145 5.88 -1.90 -11.74
C TYR A 145 5.87 -0.44 -11.29
N ILE A 146 4.81 0.27 -11.65
CA ILE A 146 4.56 1.65 -11.23
C ILE A 146 3.14 1.77 -10.68
N PRO A 147 2.91 2.66 -9.71
CA PRO A 147 1.56 2.91 -9.23
C PRO A 147 0.72 3.52 -10.36
N ASP A 148 -0.45 2.94 -10.59
CA ASP A 148 -1.44 3.54 -11.49
C ASP A 148 -1.94 4.84 -10.87
N GLN A 149 -1.74 5.94 -11.58
CA GLN A 149 -2.14 7.30 -11.15
C GLN A 149 -3.66 7.53 -11.26
N ALA A 150 -4.45 6.47 -11.43
CA ALA A 150 -5.89 6.59 -11.52
C ALA A 150 -6.49 7.07 -10.19
N ALA A 151 -6.70 8.37 -10.14
CA ALA A 151 -7.75 9.13 -9.44
C ALA A 151 -8.16 8.72 -8.00
N ASN A 152 -7.92 9.66 -7.08
CA ASN A 152 -8.83 9.94 -5.94
C ASN A 152 -9.31 8.74 -5.12
N GLY A 153 -8.44 8.13 -4.32
CA GLY A 153 -8.86 7.19 -3.28
C GLY A 153 -9.21 5.77 -3.74
N ALA A 154 -8.89 5.41 -4.98
CA ALA A 154 -8.93 4.03 -5.43
C ALA A 154 -7.79 3.21 -4.76
N PRO A 155 -7.99 1.92 -4.51
CA PRO A 155 -6.92 1.06 -4.01
C PRO A 155 -5.72 1.13 -4.98
N LEU A 156 -4.50 1.13 -4.42
CA LEU A 156 -3.28 1.09 -5.20
C LEU A 156 -3.36 -0.06 -6.22
N THR A 157 -3.11 0.24 -7.48
CA THR A 157 -2.87 -0.76 -8.52
C THR A 157 -1.46 -0.57 -9.04
N CYS A 158 -0.76 -1.68 -9.30
CA CYS A 158 0.59 -1.65 -9.84
C CYS A 158 0.54 -2.12 -11.29
N ILE A 159 0.87 -1.24 -12.22
CA ILE A 159 0.94 -1.54 -13.64
C ILE A 159 2.39 -1.78 -14.05
N ARG A 160 2.61 -2.75 -14.93
CA ARG A 160 3.95 -3.08 -15.41
C ARG A 160 4.56 -1.90 -16.15
N ARG A 161 5.85 -1.65 -15.90
CA ARG A 161 6.65 -0.70 -16.68
C ARG A 161 6.78 -1.17 -18.10
N THR A 162 6.66 -0.23 -19.04
CA THR A 162 6.89 -0.44 -20.47
C THR A 162 7.66 0.74 -21.05
N CYS A 163 8.25 0.57 -22.23
CA CYS A 163 8.93 1.67 -22.92
C CYS A 163 8.00 2.84 -23.25
N SER A 164 6.70 2.61 -23.36
CA SER A 164 5.69 3.65 -23.54
C SER A 164 5.29 4.33 -22.22
N ASN A 165 5.52 3.65 -21.09
CA ASN A 165 5.24 4.15 -19.75
C ASN A 165 6.30 3.63 -18.74
N PRO A 166 7.53 4.15 -18.78
CA PRO A 166 8.60 3.67 -17.91
C PRO A 166 8.48 4.18 -16.47
N GLY A 167 7.59 5.15 -16.19
CA GLY A 167 7.30 5.65 -14.85
C GLY A 167 8.46 6.41 -14.19
N PHE A 168 9.39 6.95 -14.97
CA PHE A 168 10.48 7.76 -14.43
C PHE A 168 10.00 9.19 -14.15
N THR A 169 10.27 9.70 -12.95
CA THR A 169 9.70 10.95 -12.42
C THR A 169 10.13 12.21 -13.16
N HIS A 170 11.20 12.17 -13.95
CA HIS A 170 11.77 13.36 -14.63
C HIS A 170 11.94 13.21 -16.14
N VAL A 171 11.86 11.99 -16.68
CA VAL A 171 11.99 11.69 -18.11
C VAL A 171 11.10 10.50 -18.45
N ASN A 172 10.20 10.69 -19.42
CA ASN A 172 9.36 9.59 -19.94
C ASN A 172 10.15 8.68 -20.89
N THR A 173 11.47 8.55 -20.69
CA THR A 173 12.38 7.79 -21.55
C THR A 173 13.48 7.16 -20.72
N CYS A 174 14.17 6.21 -21.29
CA CYS A 174 15.36 5.57 -20.73
C CYS A 174 16.57 6.51 -20.48
N GLY A 175 16.48 7.79 -20.85
CA GLY A 175 17.57 8.76 -20.82
C GLY A 175 17.94 9.23 -22.22
N THR A 176 18.82 10.23 -22.32
CA THR A 176 19.34 10.70 -23.61
C THR A 176 20.32 9.70 -24.20
N HIS A 177 20.22 9.47 -25.53
CA HIS A 177 21.09 8.56 -26.26
C HIS A 177 21.01 7.11 -25.80
N SER A 178 19.83 6.68 -25.37
CA SER A 178 19.56 5.32 -24.97
C SER A 178 18.35 4.74 -25.71
N THR A 179 18.36 3.43 -25.86
CA THR A 179 17.24 2.63 -26.36
C THR A 179 16.55 1.94 -25.22
N CYS A 180 15.24 1.81 -25.33
CA CYS A 180 14.40 1.08 -24.39
C CYS A 180 13.92 -0.23 -25.01
N THR A 181 13.97 -1.30 -24.21
CA THR A 181 13.47 -2.61 -24.59
C THR A 181 12.53 -3.12 -23.48
N ASP A 182 11.32 -3.53 -23.86
CA ASP A 182 10.39 -4.18 -22.93
C ASP A 182 10.90 -5.59 -22.58
N THR A 183 10.96 -5.91 -21.29
CA THR A 183 11.39 -7.21 -20.76
C THR A 183 10.32 -7.84 -19.88
N GLU A 184 10.48 -9.08 -19.44
CA GLU A 184 9.53 -9.70 -18.50
C GLU A 184 9.50 -9.00 -17.14
N ASP A 185 10.61 -8.39 -16.72
CA ASP A 185 10.77 -7.72 -15.43
C ASP A 185 10.59 -6.18 -15.49
N GLY A 186 10.02 -5.67 -16.58
CA GLY A 186 9.82 -4.23 -16.78
C GLY A 186 10.50 -3.72 -18.04
N VAL A 187 11.41 -2.74 -17.92
CA VAL A 187 12.15 -2.14 -19.05
C VAL A 187 13.65 -2.24 -18.86
N GLU A 188 14.35 -2.48 -19.95
CA GLU A 188 15.81 -2.43 -20.03
C GLU A 188 16.23 -1.20 -20.86
N CYS A 189 17.10 -0.37 -20.29
CA CYS A 189 17.67 0.80 -20.92
C CYS A 189 19.14 0.57 -21.26
N SER A 190 19.50 0.67 -22.55
CA SER A 190 20.87 0.51 -23.05
C SER A 190 21.30 1.71 -23.90
N CYS A 191 22.59 2.00 -23.95
CA CYS A 191 23.10 3.11 -24.74
C CYS A 191 23.14 2.80 -26.23
N GLU A 192 22.85 3.81 -27.06
CA GLU A 192 22.98 3.76 -28.52
C GLU A 192 24.44 3.56 -28.97
N GLY A 193 24.65 3.10 -30.18
CA GLY A 193 25.95 2.65 -30.70
C GLY A 193 27.13 3.64 -30.53
N ALA A 194 26.91 4.95 -30.67
CA ALA A 194 27.92 5.99 -30.47
C ALA A 194 28.22 6.31 -28.99
N PHE A 195 27.46 5.70 -28.07
CA PHE A 195 27.54 5.98 -26.62
C PHE A 195 27.90 4.73 -25.85
N LYS A 196 28.50 4.93 -24.67
CA LYS A 196 28.84 3.89 -23.70
C LYS A 196 28.16 4.16 -22.36
N GLY A 197 27.82 3.11 -21.66
CA GLY A 197 27.21 3.13 -20.35
C GLY A 197 26.75 1.74 -19.96
N ALA A 198 26.40 1.57 -18.71
CA ALA A 198 25.83 0.29 -18.26
C ALA A 198 24.38 0.16 -18.76
N THR A 199 24.01 -1.04 -19.18
CA THR A 199 22.61 -1.43 -19.33
C THR A 199 21.97 -1.48 -17.96
N VAL A 200 20.83 -0.83 -17.78
CA VAL A 200 20.11 -0.76 -16.51
C VAL A 200 18.68 -1.22 -16.68
N VAL A 201 18.17 -1.91 -15.65
CA VAL A 201 16.81 -2.40 -15.62
C VAL A 201 15.97 -1.46 -14.74
N ASN A 202 14.78 -1.08 -15.24
CA ASN A 202 13.81 -0.22 -14.53
C ASN A 202 14.34 1.14 -14.04
N ALA A 203 15.44 1.61 -14.64
CA ALA A 203 16.05 2.91 -14.34
C ALA A 203 16.58 3.55 -15.63
N PRO A 204 16.69 4.89 -15.69
CA PRO A 204 17.27 5.57 -16.85
C PRO A 204 18.77 5.29 -16.95
N ALA A 205 19.26 5.02 -18.17
CA ALA A 205 20.68 4.84 -18.45
C ALA A 205 21.40 6.20 -18.51
N THR A 206 22.63 6.21 -18.01
CA THR A 206 23.55 7.34 -18.20
C THR A 206 24.50 7.00 -19.33
N CYS A 207 24.30 7.64 -20.49
CA CYS A 207 25.05 7.37 -21.69
C CYS A 207 26.01 8.53 -21.98
N ILE A 208 27.29 8.19 -22.14
CA ILE A 208 28.37 9.15 -22.49
C ILE A 208 28.93 8.80 -23.85
N GLU A 209 29.27 9.81 -24.65
CA GLU A 209 29.80 9.64 -25.99
C GLU A 209 31.11 8.84 -25.96
N LYS A 210 31.22 7.84 -26.86
CA LYS A 210 32.47 7.13 -27.10
C LYS A 210 33.46 8.03 -27.80
N THR A 211 34.74 7.91 -27.43
CA THR A 211 35.86 8.64 -28.06
C THR A 211 36.94 7.66 -28.45
N CYS A 212 37.97 8.14 -29.09
CA CYS A 212 39.15 7.33 -29.43
C CYS A 212 39.83 6.70 -28.21
N ASP A 213 39.63 7.23 -27.00
CA ASP A 213 40.12 6.64 -25.78
C ASP A 213 39.41 5.31 -25.45
N ASP A 214 38.22 5.11 -25.99
CA ASP A 214 37.41 3.89 -25.85
C ASP A 214 37.62 2.92 -27.03
N ALA A 215 38.36 3.35 -28.03
CA ALA A 215 38.48 2.65 -29.28
C ALA A 215 39.41 1.41 -29.18
N SER A 216 39.01 0.34 -29.81
CA SER A 216 39.84 -0.86 -30.02
C SER A 216 40.19 -0.95 -31.51
N CYS A 217 40.60 0.14 -32.14
CA CYS A 217 41.14 0.09 -33.49
C CYS A 217 42.42 -0.74 -33.49
N GLY A 218 42.59 -1.60 -34.46
CA GLY A 218 43.80 -2.42 -34.63
C GLY A 218 45.07 -1.59 -34.84
N SER A 219 46.23 -2.24 -34.70
CA SER A 219 47.55 -1.53 -34.85
C SER A 219 47.80 -0.94 -36.24
N THR A 220 47.01 -1.30 -37.23
CA THR A 220 47.07 -0.86 -38.63
C THR A 220 45.85 0.04 -38.97
N ALA A 221 45.27 0.66 -37.97
CA ALA A 221 44.15 1.59 -38.11
C ALA A 221 44.39 2.84 -37.28
N SER A 222 43.95 3.98 -37.81
CA SER A 222 43.93 5.25 -37.09
C SER A 222 42.52 5.54 -36.58
N CYS A 223 42.44 6.10 -35.36
CA CYS A 223 41.17 6.50 -34.77
C CYS A 223 40.92 7.99 -34.94
N PHE A 224 39.71 8.38 -35.29
CA PHE A 224 39.27 9.76 -35.42
C PHE A 224 38.01 10.00 -34.61
N ASN A 225 38.04 10.94 -33.67
CA ASN A 225 36.84 11.44 -33.05
C ASN A 225 35.99 12.17 -34.10
N ARG A 226 34.74 11.87 -34.19
CA ARG A 226 33.80 12.48 -35.14
C ARG A 226 33.05 13.65 -34.49
N GLY A 227 31.99 14.12 -35.08
CA GLY A 227 31.21 15.24 -34.54
C GLY A 227 30.52 14.90 -33.20
N VAL A 228 29.82 15.87 -32.65
CA VAL A 228 29.03 15.68 -31.42
C VAL A 228 27.97 14.63 -31.64
N ASN A 229 27.93 13.62 -30.78
CA ASN A 229 27.01 12.47 -30.80
C ASN A 229 27.30 11.41 -31.89
N ASP A 230 28.39 11.53 -32.59
CA ASP A 230 28.79 10.58 -33.66
C ASP A 230 29.80 9.54 -33.17
N GLY A 231 30.46 9.81 -32.04
CA GLY A 231 31.45 8.94 -31.44
C GLY A 231 32.79 8.97 -32.21
N TYR A 232 33.35 7.78 -32.51
CA TYR A 232 34.64 7.67 -33.20
C TYR A 232 34.53 6.76 -34.44
N GLU A 233 35.52 6.90 -35.33
CA GLU A 233 35.71 6.05 -36.50
C GLU A 233 37.11 5.48 -36.49
N CYS A 234 37.24 4.16 -36.64
CA CYS A 234 38.47 3.49 -36.96
C CYS A 234 38.65 3.43 -38.50
N VAL A 235 39.74 3.94 -39.02
CA VAL A 235 40.06 3.91 -40.46
C VAL A 235 41.33 3.11 -40.64
N CYS A 236 41.30 2.09 -41.49
CA CYS A 236 42.50 1.33 -41.85
C CYS A 236 43.49 2.24 -42.61
N ASP A 237 44.78 2.05 -42.36
CA ASP A 237 45.85 2.71 -43.10
C ASP A 237 45.82 2.29 -44.57
N ASP A 238 46.41 3.12 -45.47
CA ASP A 238 46.25 2.99 -46.92
C ASP A 238 46.53 1.59 -47.53
N ALA A 239 47.40 0.81 -46.91
CA ALA A 239 47.74 -0.53 -47.33
C ALA A 239 46.75 -1.61 -46.87
N TYR A 240 45.70 -1.24 -46.13
CA TYR A 240 44.77 -2.19 -45.49
C TYR A 240 43.32 -1.92 -45.86
N HIS A 241 42.46 -2.93 -45.63
CA HIS A 241 40.99 -2.86 -45.80
C HIS A 241 40.31 -3.63 -44.66
N PRO A 242 39.03 -3.41 -44.37
CA PRO A 242 37.94 -2.94 -45.25
C PRO A 242 37.79 -1.42 -45.40
N GLY A 243 38.56 -0.60 -44.76
CA GLY A 243 38.46 0.85 -44.87
C GLY A 243 38.16 1.53 -43.57
N SER A 244 36.92 1.55 -43.09
CA SER A 244 36.56 2.14 -41.81
C SER A 244 35.35 1.45 -41.15
N VAL A 245 35.27 1.58 -39.81
CA VAL A 245 34.15 1.14 -39.01
C VAL A 245 33.87 2.17 -37.92
N TRP A 246 32.59 2.40 -37.62
CA TRP A 246 32.13 3.40 -36.64
C TRP A 246 31.82 2.72 -35.29
N ASN A 247 32.34 3.35 -34.24
CA ASN A 247 32.02 3.04 -32.83
C ASN A 247 32.24 1.57 -32.42
N ASP A 248 33.07 0.84 -33.15
CA ASP A 248 33.39 -0.57 -32.92
C ASP A 248 34.88 -0.85 -33.24
N GLY A 249 35.36 -2.00 -32.81
CA GLY A 249 36.69 -2.46 -33.12
C GLY A 249 36.84 -2.85 -34.62
N LEU A 250 37.97 -2.50 -35.18
CA LEU A 250 38.29 -2.80 -36.60
C LEU A 250 39.54 -3.65 -36.68
N THR A 251 39.42 -4.76 -37.41
CA THR A 251 40.58 -5.57 -37.85
C THR A 251 40.88 -5.26 -39.28
N CYS A 252 42.01 -4.63 -39.53
CA CYS A 252 42.48 -4.28 -40.86
C CYS A 252 43.32 -5.43 -41.44
N ILE A 253 43.02 -5.79 -42.64
CA ILE A 253 43.70 -6.84 -43.39
C ILE A 253 44.54 -6.20 -44.53
N GLU A 254 45.78 -6.62 -44.66
CA GLU A 254 46.68 -6.13 -45.75
C GLU A 254 46.00 -6.38 -47.10
N ARG A 255 46.00 -5.33 -47.92
CA ARG A 255 45.49 -5.42 -49.30
C ARG A 255 46.39 -6.27 -50.16
N SER A 256 45.78 -7.25 -50.86
CA SER A 256 46.46 -8.02 -51.84
C SER A 256 46.16 -7.48 -53.26
N CYS A 257 47.01 -7.86 -54.22
CA CYS A 257 46.74 -7.53 -55.64
C CYS A 257 45.42 -8.06 -56.14
N LEU A 258 44.88 -9.16 -55.56
CA LEU A 258 43.59 -9.72 -55.90
C LEU A 258 42.43 -8.81 -55.44
N ASP A 259 42.58 -8.13 -54.31
CA ASP A 259 41.56 -7.20 -53.76
C ASP A 259 41.44 -5.94 -54.60
N LEU A 260 42.50 -5.58 -55.31
CA LEU A 260 42.53 -4.42 -56.20
C LEU A 260 41.98 -4.75 -57.61
N GLY A 261 41.58 -6.01 -57.85
CA GLY A 261 41.09 -6.47 -59.14
C GLY A 261 42.19 -6.45 -60.23
N LEU A 262 43.45 -6.46 -59.80
CA LEU A 262 44.58 -6.50 -60.68
C LEU A 262 45.13 -7.92 -60.79
N ASP A 263 45.56 -8.30 -62.02
CA ASP A 263 46.30 -9.54 -62.21
C ASP A 263 47.62 -9.55 -61.45
N LEU A 264 48.06 -10.70 -60.93
CA LEU A 264 49.36 -10.85 -60.28
C LEU A 264 50.55 -10.32 -61.12
N MET A 265 50.37 -10.23 -62.43
CA MET A 265 51.35 -9.65 -63.38
C MET A 265 51.41 -8.11 -63.32
N SER A 266 50.35 -7.47 -62.85
CA SER A 266 50.27 -5.99 -62.80
C SER A 266 50.88 -5.42 -61.53
N CYS A 267 51.10 -6.19 -60.48
CA CYS A 267 51.66 -5.76 -59.19
C CYS A 267 53.20 -5.74 -59.14
N GLY A 268 53.90 -6.25 -60.18
CA GLY A 268 55.36 -6.31 -60.23
C GLY A 268 56.00 -7.40 -59.38
N VAL A 269 57.24 -7.79 -59.67
CA VAL A 269 57.94 -8.92 -59.05
C VAL A 269 58.41 -8.68 -57.61
N ASN A 270 58.19 -7.47 -57.07
CA ASN A 270 58.58 -7.04 -55.68
C ASN A 270 57.44 -6.31 -54.93
N GLY A 271 56.19 -6.55 -55.25
CA GLY A 271 55.02 -5.98 -54.58
C GLY A 271 54.42 -6.92 -53.51
#